data_b6915cdf583397e46bfa4d513911a419
#
_entry.id   b6915cdf583397e46bfa4d513911a419
#
_cell.length_a   1.000
_cell.length_b   1.000
_cell.length_c   1.000
_cell.angle_alpha   90.00
_cell.angle_beta   90.00
_cell.angle_gamma   90.00
#
_symmetry.space_group_name_H-M   'P 1'
#
loop_
_entity.id
_entity.type
_entity.pdbx_description
1 polymer ?
#
loop_
_entity_poly.entity_id
_entity_poly.type
_entity_poly.pdbx_seq_one_letter_code
_entity_poly.pdbx_strand_id
1 'polypeptide(L)'
;MPLRDLAEYFNQRIVEEQNLAEPPLSVKAGQVESRIGGLLLATEFHPIRRANEPSKILGHDATLRAFPPETSQSLAVKVFHQPEAGDIVNLDRLCRTIHMLNYLPVSHENGYLFLHVHPRHVLGVKSDHGAYFEEVIFRCGLVPRRVVISVAVSPLYDRQFVRLQQGLRNYQNRGYSTAIKFDDQANEAFLEGYCIEFLYRITPDFVRLDSGFFSKLRHSEEDGEHRDSLLSVIHRLDTELLVEGIKDESDAQLADRLRPAYVKGDYYERSQQSPFNYVEKMKALA
;
A
#
# COMPACT_ATOMS: atom_id res chain seq x y z
N MET A 1 -3.23 1.23 -24.77
CA MET A 1 -3.94 2.53 -24.86
C MET A 1 -3.02 3.61 -24.30
N PRO A 2 -2.96 4.83 -24.89
CA PRO A 2 -2.29 5.96 -24.29
C PRO A 2 -2.86 6.29 -22.90
N LEU A 3 -2.03 6.82 -22.00
CA LEU A 3 -2.45 7.13 -20.61
C LEU A 3 -3.64 8.10 -20.56
N ARG A 4 -3.71 9.05 -21.50
CA ARG A 4 -4.85 9.99 -21.59
C ARG A 4 -6.17 9.29 -21.88
N ASP A 5 -6.18 8.37 -22.83
CA ASP A 5 -7.39 7.63 -23.20
C ASP A 5 -7.88 6.75 -22.03
N LEU A 6 -6.94 6.16 -21.28
CA LEU A 6 -7.27 5.41 -20.07
C LEU A 6 -7.85 6.31 -18.98
N ALA A 7 -7.24 7.48 -18.74
CA ALA A 7 -7.73 8.43 -17.75
C ALA A 7 -9.15 8.94 -18.13
N GLU A 8 -9.39 9.21 -19.42
CA GLU A 8 -10.71 9.62 -19.92
C GLU A 8 -11.76 8.52 -19.75
N TYR A 9 -11.40 7.28 -20.10
CA TYR A 9 -12.27 6.13 -19.89
C TYR A 9 -12.69 5.97 -18.43
N PHE A 10 -11.72 6.02 -17.49
CA PHE A 10 -12.03 5.91 -16.06
C PHE A 10 -12.77 7.14 -15.51
N ASN A 11 -12.53 8.32 -16.06
CA ASN A 11 -13.31 9.51 -15.74
C ASN A 11 -14.79 9.32 -16.04
N GLN A 12 -15.15 8.86 -17.25
CA GLN A 12 -16.54 8.60 -17.62
C GLN A 12 -17.17 7.63 -16.62
N ARG A 13 -16.51 6.53 -16.33
CA ARG A 13 -17.00 5.53 -15.39
C ARG A 13 -17.19 6.09 -13.97
N ILE A 14 -16.21 6.81 -13.43
CA ILE A 14 -16.27 7.38 -12.07
C ILE A 14 -17.39 8.43 -11.98
N VAL A 15 -17.53 9.27 -12.99
CA VAL A 15 -18.61 10.27 -13.07
C VAL A 15 -19.98 9.60 -13.04
N GLU A 16 -20.18 8.56 -13.83
CA GLU A 16 -21.45 7.81 -13.88
C GLU A 16 -21.74 7.09 -12.56
N GLU A 17 -20.75 6.37 -12.00
CA GLU A 17 -20.93 5.58 -10.78
C GLU A 17 -21.14 6.43 -9.52
N GLN A 18 -20.51 7.62 -9.45
CA GLN A 18 -20.52 8.49 -8.29
C GLN A 18 -21.35 9.75 -8.46
N ASN A 19 -21.99 9.92 -9.62
CA ASN A 19 -22.78 11.10 -9.99
C ASN A 19 -22.01 12.42 -9.75
N LEU A 20 -20.76 12.48 -10.20
CA LEU A 20 -19.93 13.66 -10.07
C LEU A 20 -20.26 14.71 -11.14
N ALA A 21 -20.16 15.99 -10.79
CA ALA A 21 -20.34 17.10 -11.73
C ALA A 21 -19.16 17.24 -12.72
N GLU A 22 -17.95 16.84 -12.30
CA GLU A 22 -16.73 16.99 -13.09
C GLU A 22 -15.86 15.74 -13.04
N PRO A 23 -15.10 15.45 -14.12
CA PRO A 23 -14.16 14.33 -14.14
C PRO A 23 -13.04 14.49 -13.10
N PRO A 24 -12.80 13.48 -12.22
CA PRO A 24 -11.84 13.63 -11.14
C PRO A 24 -10.38 13.47 -11.56
N LEU A 25 -10.10 12.79 -12.69
CA LEU A 25 -8.72 12.50 -13.13
C LEU A 25 -8.25 13.53 -14.18
N SER A 26 -7.03 13.98 -14.04
CA SER A 26 -6.33 14.80 -15.05
C SER A 26 -4.94 14.24 -15.34
N VAL A 27 -4.46 14.40 -16.57
CA VAL A 27 -3.12 13.96 -16.96
C VAL A 27 -2.22 15.18 -17.14
N LYS A 28 -1.20 15.30 -16.30
CA LYS A 28 -0.19 16.36 -16.36
C LYS A 28 1.21 15.78 -16.38
N ALA A 29 2.06 16.30 -17.26
CA ALA A 29 3.46 15.84 -17.37
C ALA A 29 3.62 14.30 -17.45
N GLY A 30 2.65 13.61 -18.06
CA GLY A 30 2.69 12.14 -18.19
C GLY A 30 2.25 11.37 -16.93
N GLN A 31 1.65 12.06 -15.96
CA GLN A 31 1.11 11.44 -14.74
C GLN A 31 -0.36 11.78 -14.54
N VAL A 32 -1.07 10.85 -13.89
CA VAL A 32 -2.47 11.02 -13.50
C VAL A 32 -2.54 11.62 -12.11
N GLU A 33 -3.29 12.70 -12.00
CA GLU A 33 -3.59 13.39 -10.75
C GLU A 33 -5.11 13.47 -10.56
N SER A 34 -5.55 13.71 -9.34
CA SER A 34 -6.96 13.99 -9.05
C SER A 34 -7.09 15.20 -8.13
N ARG A 35 -8.23 15.89 -8.23
CA ARG A 35 -8.59 17.00 -7.32
C ARG A 35 -9.88 16.66 -6.60
N ILE A 36 -9.82 16.62 -5.26
CA ILE A 36 -10.99 16.37 -4.40
C ILE A 36 -10.95 17.36 -3.23
N GLY A 37 -12.07 18.08 -3.01
CA GLY A 37 -12.22 18.98 -1.86
C GLY A 37 -11.08 20.01 -1.74
N GLY A 38 -10.56 20.49 -2.89
CA GLY A 38 -9.42 21.39 -2.93
C GLY A 38 -8.04 20.72 -2.77
N LEU A 39 -7.96 19.42 -2.49
CA LEU A 39 -6.70 18.68 -2.41
C LEU A 39 -6.28 18.15 -3.78
N LEU A 40 -5.00 18.29 -4.09
CA LEU A 40 -4.37 17.59 -5.22
C LEU A 40 -3.87 16.23 -4.75
N LEU A 41 -4.37 15.17 -5.35
CA LEU A 41 -3.96 13.79 -5.08
C LEU A 41 -2.99 13.31 -6.16
N ALA A 42 -1.86 12.76 -5.73
CA ALA A 42 -0.82 12.22 -6.60
C ALA A 42 -0.27 10.90 -6.04
N THR A 43 0.48 10.17 -6.85
CA THR A 43 1.17 8.94 -6.46
C THR A 43 2.65 9.20 -6.24
N GLU A 44 3.20 8.60 -5.19
CA GLU A 44 4.63 8.40 -5.01
C GLU A 44 4.93 6.91 -4.96
N PHE A 45 5.97 6.47 -5.65
CA PHE A 45 6.43 5.07 -5.64
C PHE A 45 7.72 4.93 -4.84
N HIS A 46 7.71 4.00 -3.88
CA HIS A 46 8.89 3.65 -3.10
C HIS A 46 9.34 2.23 -3.48
N PRO A 47 10.60 2.05 -3.88
CA PRO A 47 11.10 0.74 -4.26
C PRO A 47 11.16 -0.21 -3.05
N ILE A 48 10.67 -1.43 -3.25
CA ILE A 48 10.85 -2.56 -2.33
C ILE A 48 11.97 -3.42 -2.89
N ARG A 49 12.95 -3.71 -2.07
CA ARG A 49 14.20 -4.36 -2.48
C ARG A 49 14.39 -5.71 -1.81
N ARG A 50 15.15 -6.59 -2.44
CA ARG A 50 15.56 -7.85 -1.80
C ARG A 50 16.54 -7.55 -0.68
N ALA A 51 16.35 -8.14 0.50
CA ALA A 51 17.21 -7.91 1.66
C ALA A 51 18.65 -8.38 1.42
N ASN A 52 18.81 -9.56 0.82
CA ASN A 52 20.13 -10.13 0.51
C ASN A 52 20.82 -9.53 -0.73
N GLU A 53 20.11 -8.76 -1.53
CA GLU A 53 20.63 -8.10 -2.74
C GLU A 53 19.86 -6.79 -2.99
N PRO A 54 20.13 -5.72 -2.22
CA PRO A 54 19.35 -4.48 -2.28
C PRO A 54 19.40 -3.72 -3.60
N SER A 55 20.29 -4.09 -4.50
CA SER A 55 20.29 -3.61 -5.89
C SER A 55 19.09 -4.10 -6.70
N LYS A 56 18.51 -5.24 -6.33
CA LYS A 56 17.33 -5.83 -6.98
C LYS A 56 16.03 -5.31 -6.38
N ILE A 57 15.26 -4.63 -7.21
CA ILE A 57 13.91 -4.17 -6.89
C ILE A 57 12.94 -5.33 -7.13
N LEU A 58 12.15 -5.67 -6.09
CA LEU A 58 11.03 -6.61 -6.17
C LEU A 58 9.82 -5.95 -6.83
N GLY A 59 9.55 -4.71 -6.49
CA GLY A 59 8.38 -3.96 -6.90
C GLY A 59 8.33 -2.60 -6.23
N HIS A 60 7.17 -1.97 -6.27
CA HIS A 60 6.99 -0.63 -5.74
C HIS A 60 5.79 -0.54 -4.81
N ASP A 61 5.97 0.20 -3.73
CA ASP A 61 4.91 0.56 -2.80
C ASP A 61 4.31 1.90 -3.26
N ALA A 62 3.04 1.90 -3.65
CA ALA A 62 2.35 3.11 -4.07
C ALA A 62 1.76 3.82 -2.86
N THR A 63 2.19 5.06 -2.63
CA THR A 63 1.68 5.91 -1.56
C THR A 63 0.95 7.12 -2.11
N LEU A 64 -0.13 7.50 -1.42
CA LEU A 64 -0.87 8.70 -1.74
C LEU A 64 -0.13 9.94 -1.24
N ARG A 65 0.00 10.94 -2.10
CA ARG A 65 0.37 12.31 -1.72
C ARG A 65 -0.86 13.19 -1.91
N ALA A 66 -1.20 13.95 -0.89
CA ALA A 66 -2.30 14.90 -0.93
C ALA A 66 -1.78 16.30 -0.56
N PHE A 67 -1.88 17.24 -1.48
CA PHE A 67 -1.38 18.61 -1.32
C PHE A 67 -2.54 19.58 -1.29
N PRO A 68 -2.66 20.42 -0.25
CA PRO A 68 -3.52 21.61 -0.28
C PRO A 68 -3.02 22.57 -1.37
N PRO A 69 -3.91 23.41 -1.94
CA PRO A 69 -3.56 24.34 -3.01
C PRO A 69 -2.43 25.32 -2.65
N GLU A 70 -2.28 25.64 -1.37
CA GLU A 70 -1.39 26.69 -0.86
C GLU A 70 -0.13 26.16 -0.16
N THR A 71 0.02 24.84 -0.01
CA THR A 71 1.16 24.25 0.71
C THR A 71 1.76 23.07 -0.02
N SER A 72 3.07 22.93 0.10
CA SER A 72 3.80 21.76 -0.41
C SER A 72 3.83 20.57 0.59
N GLN A 73 3.20 20.72 1.76
CA GLN A 73 3.18 19.67 2.77
C GLN A 73 2.04 18.68 2.52
N SER A 74 2.37 17.41 2.40
CA SER A 74 1.38 16.36 2.16
C SER A 74 0.50 16.10 3.40
N LEU A 75 -0.81 15.99 3.16
CA LEU A 75 -1.84 15.69 4.16
C LEU A 75 -2.48 14.31 3.90
N ALA A 76 -1.78 13.39 3.24
CA ALA A 76 -2.34 12.11 2.79
C ALA A 76 -3.09 11.34 3.89
N VAL A 77 -2.57 11.33 5.13
CA VAL A 77 -3.23 10.66 6.26
C VAL A 77 -4.59 11.29 6.59
N LYS A 78 -4.73 12.62 6.47
CA LYS A 78 -5.97 13.33 6.81
C LYS A 78 -7.10 13.09 5.81
N VAL A 79 -6.79 12.71 4.58
CA VAL A 79 -7.78 12.46 3.54
C VAL A 79 -8.71 11.30 3.93
N PHE A 80 -8.18 10.27 4.60
CA PHE A 80 -8.94 9.10 5.05
C PHE A 80 -9.59 9.26 6.44
N HIS A 81 -9.32 10.34 7.16
CA HIS A 81 -9.93 10.62 8.46
C HIS A 81 -11.33 11.26 8.38
N GLN A 82 -11.78 11.66 7.20
CA GLN A 82 -13.11 12.26 7.01
C GLN A 82 -14.23 11.20 6.95
N PRO A 83 -15.52 11.58 7.26
CA PRO A 83 -16.32 10.73 8.13
C PRO A 83 -17.27 9.72 7.50
N GLU A 84 -17.60 9.71 6.22
CA GLU A 84 -18.67 8.82 5.71
C GLU A 84 -18.13 7.54 5.05
N ALA A 85 -18.72 6.38 5.39
CA ALA A 85 -18.24 5.08 4.93
C ALA A 85 -18.31 4.91 3.39
N GLY A 86 -19.30 5.55 2.74
CA GLY A 86 -19.43 5.57 1.28
C GLY A 86 -18.31 6.34 0.61
N ASP A 87 -17.93 7.47 1.19
CA ASP A 87 -16.86 8.33 0.67
C ASP A 87 -15.50 7.65 0.76
N ILE A 88 -15.26 6.86 1.81
CA ILE A 88 -14.01 6.10 1.94
C ILE A 88 -13.87 5.04 0.86
N VAL A 89 -14.94 4.33 0.52
CA VAL A 89 -14.90 3.32 -0.56
C VAL A 89 -14.57 3.97 -1.90
N ASN A 90 -15.21 5.09 -2.21
CA ASN A 90 -15.01 5.82 -3.45
C ASN A 90 -13.63 6.46 -3.52
N LEU A 91 -13.19 7.09 -2.44
CA LEU A 91 -11.86 7.70 -2.33
C LEU A 91 -10.75 6.64 -2.47
N ASP A 92 -10.87 5.52 -1.79
CA ASP A 92 -9.90 4.42 -1.86
C ASP A 92 -9.85 3.82 -3.28
N ARG A 93 -11.00 3.68 -3.96
CA ARG A 93 -11.06 3.26 -5.37
C ARG A 93 -10.34 4.26 -6.28
N LEU A 94 -10.60 5.55 -6.12
CA LEU A 94 -9.96 6.59 -6.90
C LEU A 94 -8.45 6.60 -6.71
N CYS A 95 -7.96 6.56 -5.46
CA CYS A 95 -6.53 6.52 -5.15
C CYS A 95 -5.84 5.32 -5.82
N ARG A 96 -6.43 4.13 -5.73
CA ARG A 96 -5.86 2.94 -6.37
C ARG A 96 -5.90 3.02 -7.90
N THR A 97 -6.93 3.61 -8.48
CA THR A 97 -6.98 3.87 -9.93
C THR A 97 -5.82 4.78 -10.36
N ILE A 98 -5.58 5.89 -9.64
CA ILE A 98 -4.45 6.78 -9.89
C ILE A 98 -3.12 6.03 -9.79
N HIS A 99 -2.95 5.21 -8.74
CA HIS A 99 -1.73 4.42 -8.54
C HIS A 99 -1.46 3.45 -9.69
N MET A 100 -2.48 2.70 -10.11
CA MET A 100 -2.34 1.75 -11.21
C MET A 100 -2.04 2.43 -12.56
N LEU A 101 -2.72 3.53 -12.86
CA LEU A 101 -2.46 4.30 -14.08
C LEU A 101 -1.04 4.88 -14.10
N ASN A 102 -0.57 5.39 -12.97
CA ASN A 102 0.79 5.93 -12.84
C ASN A 102 1.86 4.82 -12.83
N TYR A 103 1.49 3.57 -12.57
CA TYR A 103 2.43 2.45 -12.61
C TYR A 103 2.72 1.94 -14.02
N LEU A 104 1.88 2.26 -15.01
CA LEU A 104 2.03 1.78 -16.39
C LEU A 104 3.43 1.94 -16.99
N PRO A 105 4.12 3.09 -16.84
CA PRO A 105 5.46 3.26 -17.40
C PRO A 105 6.51 2.30 -16.84
N VAL A 106 6.29 1.74 -15.65
CA VAL A 106 7.21 0.84 -14.93
C VAL A 106 6.76 -0.61 -14.93
N SER A 107 5.53 -0.90 -15.34
CA SER A 107 4.96 -2.25 -15.31
C SER A 107 5.72 -3.28 -16.18
N HIS A 108 6.58 -2.82 -17.07
CA HIS A 108 7.40 -3.66 -17.94
C HIS A 108 8.49 -4.47 -17.20
N GLU A 109 8.82 -4.09 -15.96
CA GLU A 109 9.89 -4.74 -15.17
C GLU A 109 9.44 -6.00 -14.43
N ASN A 110 8.25 -6.53 -14.67
CA ASN A 110 7.70 -7.70 -13.99
C ASN A 110 7.68 -7.64 -12.44
N GLY A 111 7.71 -6.44 -11.88
CA GLY A 111 7.67 -6.19 -10.45
C GLY A 111 6.27 -6.31 -9.84
N TYR A 112 6.21 -6.27 -8.51
CA TYR A 112 4.96 -6.16 -7.76
C TYR A 112 4.56 -4.69 -7.57
N LEU A 113 3.25 -4.45 -7.62
CA LEU A 113 2.66 -3.17 -7.21
C LEU A 113 1.92 -3.37 -5.89
N PHE A 114 2.43 -2.79 -4.81
CA PHE A 114 1.77 -2.80 -3.51
C PHE A 114 0.79 -1.63 -3.42
N LEU A 115 -0.48 -1.94 -3.18
CA LEU A 115 -1.57 -0.99 -3.03
C LEU A 115 -2.12 -1.06 -1.62
N HIS A 116 -2.10 0.06 -0.92
CA HIS A 116 -2.76 0.17 0.38
C HIS A 116 -4.27 0.19 0.20
N VAL A 117 -4.95 -0.66 0.96
CA VAL A 117 -6.41 -0.70 1.05
C VAL A 117 -6.82 -0.39 2.48
N HIS A 118 -7.60 0.66 2.65
CA HIS A 118 -8.06 1.04 3.98
C HIS A 118 -8.99 -0.04 4.55
N PRO A 119 -8.83 -0.48 5.81
CA PRO A 119 -9.68 -1.53 6.40
C PRO A 119 -11.17 -1.21 6.30
N ARG A 120 -11.58 0.05 6.47
CA ARG A 120 -12.98 0.49 6.30
C ARG A 120 -13.51 0.30 4.87
N HIS A 121 -12.65 0.34 3.85
CA HIS A 121 -13.04 -0.06 2.49
C HIS A 121 -13.40 -1.54 2.43
N VAL A 122 -12.52 -2.40 2.97
CA VAL A 122 -12.76 -3.85 3.00
C VAL A 122 -14.07 -4.17 3.73
N LEU A 123 -14.33 -3.48 4.84
CA LEU A 123 -15.54 -3.64 5.65
C LEU A 123 -16.78 -3.01 5.01
N GLY A 124 -16.63 -1.96 4.20
CA GLY A 124 -17.71 -1.24 3.54
C GLY A 124 -18.23 -1.94 2.28
N VAL A 125 -17.42 -2.75 1.62
CA VAL A 125 -17.82 -3.52 0.44
C VAL A 125 -18.53 -4.80 0.88
N LYS A 126 -19.78 -5.01 0.44
CA LYS A 126 -20.58 -6.17 0.86
C LYS A 126 -20.14 -7.47 0.19
N SER A 127 -19.77 -7.39 -1.08
CA SER A 127 -19.37 -8.54 -1.92
C SER A 127 -18.43 -8.06 -3.02
N ASP A 128 -17.81 -8.99 -3.74
CA ASP A 128 -17.02 -8.72 -4.94
C ASP A 128 -15.83 -7.78 -4.75
N HIS A 129 -15.13 -7.93 -3.60
CA HIS A 129 -13.86 -7.25 -3.39
C HIS A 129 -12.90 -7.54 -4.56
N GLY A 130 -12.32 -6.48 -5.11
CA GLY A 130 -11.40 -6.59 -6.25
C GLY A 130 -12.06 -6.57 -7.63
N ALA A 131 -13.36 -6.85 -7.78
CA ALA A 131 -14.04 -6.85 -9.08
C ALA A 131 -13.94 -5.49 -9.81
N TYR A 132 -14.08 -4.40 -9.06
CA TYR A 132 -13.94 -3.06 -9.62
C TYR A 132 -12.57 -2.86 -10.31
N PHE A 133 -11.53 -3.46 -9.78
CA PHE A 133 -10.17 -3.29 -10.28
C PHE A 133 -9.77 -4.28 -11.36
N GLU A 134 -10.52 -5.36 -11.58
CA GLU A 134 -10.20 -6.31 -12.66
C GLU A 134 -10.12 -5.61 -14.01
N GLU A 135 -11.03 -4.68 -14.27
CA GLU A 135 -11.01 -3.91 -15.50
C GLU A 135 -9.82 -2.95 -15.57
N VAL A 136 -9.52 -2.24 -14.47
CA VAL A 136 -8.35 -1.36 -14.40
C VAL A 136 -7.09 -2.16 -14.66
N ILE A 137 -6.91 -3.29 -13.97
CA ILE A 137 -5.76 -4.18 -14.11
C ILE A 137 -5.64 -4.68 -15.54
N PHE A 138 -6.72 -5.19 -16.13
CA PHE A 138 -6.73 -5.69 -17.50
C PHE A 138 -6.36 -4.59 -18.51
N ARG A 139 -6.97 -3.40 -18.41
CA ARG A 139 -6.68 -2.28 -19.31
C ARG A 139 -5.27 -1.71 -19.14
N CYS A 140 -4.73 -1.77 -17.93
CA CYS A 140 -3.36 -1.41 -17.64
C CYS A 140 -2.34 -2.49 -18.01
N GLY A 141 -2.77 -3.66 -18.48
CA GLY A 141 -1.87 -4.77 -18.79
C GLY A 141 -1.17 -5.35 -17.56
N LEU A 142 -1.73 -5.10 -16.37
CA LEU A 142 -1.23 -5.66 -15.11
C LEU A 142 -1.76 -7.09 -14.92
N VAL A 143 -1.06 -7.89 -14.15
CA VAL A 143 -1.47 -9.24 -13.78
C VAL A 143 -1.93 -9.25 -12.33
N PRO A 144 -3.12 -9.75 -11.97
CA PRO A 144 -3.63 -9.70 -10.59
C PRO A 144 -2.63 -10.17 -9.54
N ARG A 145 -1.95 -11.29 -9.76
CA ARG A 145 -0.92 -11.81 -8.83
C ARG A 145 0.29 -10.89 -8.63
N ARG A 146 0.47 -9.86 -9.45
CA ARG A 146 1.51 -8.83 -9.30
C ARG A 146 0.99 -7.58 -8.60
N VAL A 147 -0.30 -7.53 -8.33
CA VAL A 147 -0.92 -6.47 -7.54
C VAL A 147 -1.14 -7.00 -6.12
N VAL A 148 -0.45 -6.41 -5.15
CA VAL A 148 -0.48 -6.80 -3.75
C VAL A 148 -1.46 -5.90 -3.00
N ILE A 149 -2.53 -6.48 -2.50
CA ILE A 149 -3.52 -5.80 -1.66
C ILE A 149 -2.99 -5.77 -0.22
N SER A 150 -2.55 -4.61 0.23
CA SER A 150 -1.95 -4.41 1.54
C SER A 150 -2.95 -3.77 2.50
N VAL A 151 -3.30 -4.47 3.58
CA VAL A 151 -4.23 -4.01 4.61
C VAL A 151 -3.51 -3.89 5.95
N ALA A 152 -3.60 -2.71 6.56
CA ALA A 152 -3.12 -2.52 7.92
C ALA A 152 -4.11 -3.12 8.91
N VAL A 153 -3.62 -3.89 9.87
CA VAL A 153 -4.42 -4.47 10.94
C VAL A 153 -4.07 -3.80 12.27
N SER A 154 -5.10 -3.48 13.03
CA SER A 154 -4.94 -2.83 14.34
C SER A 154 -6.04 -3.28 15.31
N PRO A 155 -5.87 -3.08 16.63
CA PRO A 155 -6.88 -3.39 17.64
C PRO A 155 -8.25 -2.76 17.37
N LEU A 156 -8.31 -1.65 16.63
CA LEU A 156 -9.57 -0.97 16.29
C LEU A 156 -10.54 -1.87 15.50
N TYR A 157 -10.05 -2.90 14.84
CA TYR A 157 -10.84 -3.79 13.99
C TYR A 157 -10.97 -5.21 14.53
N ASP A 158 -10.63 -5.44 15.81
CA ASP A 158 -10.63 -6.76 16.45
C ASP A 158 -11.98 -7.49 16.31
N ARG A 159 -13.09 -6.78 16.56
CA ARG A 159 -14.45 -7.30 16.41
C ARG A 159 -14.88 -7.56 14.97
N GLN A 160 -14.09 -7.13 14.00
CA GLN A 160 -14.42 -7.18 12.58
C GLN A 160 -13.47 -8.09 11.79
N PHE A 161 -12.59 -8.81 12.47
CA PHE A 161 -11.59 -9.66 11.80
C PHE A 161 -12.17 -10.72 10.86
N VAL A 162 -13.29 -11.33 11.22
CA VAL A 162 -13.97 -12.29 10.35
C VAL A 162 -14.37 -11.65 9.01
N ARG A 163 -14.86 -10.41 9.05
CA ARG A 163 -15.24 -9.67 7.82
C ARG A 163 -14.00 -9.23 7.03
N LEU A 164 -12.94 -8.75 7.72
CA LEU A 164 -11.67 -8.43 7.09
C LEU A 164 -11.06 -9.67 6.41
N GLN A 165 -11.06 -10.80 7.12
CA GLN A 165 -10.62 -12.09 6.58
C GLN A 165 -11.40 -12.47 5.31
N GLN A 166 -12.72 -12.36 5.34
CA GLN A 166 -13.56 -12.68 4.19
C GLN A 166 -13.26 -11.77 2.99
N GLY A 167 -13.10 -10.46 3.24
CA GLY A 167 -12.74 -9.51 2.19
C GLY A 167 -11.37 -9.79 1.58
N LEU A 168 -10.36 -10.13 2.39
CA LEU A 168 -9.03 -10.52 1.90
C LEU A 168 -9.07 -11.82 1.10
N ARG A 169 -9.83 -12.82 1.55
CA ARG A 169 -10.04 -14.06 0.78
C ARG A 169 -10.70 -13.80 -0.58
N ASN A 170 -11.62 -12.84 -0.67
CA ASN A 170 -12.22 -12.47 -1.94
C ASN A 170 -11.16 -11.92 -2.92
N TYR A 171 -10.20 -11.11 -2.44
CA TYR A 171 -9.07 -10.69 -3.26
C TYR A 171 -8.20 -11.88 -3.69
N GLN A 172 -7.84 -12.77 -2.77
CA GLN A 172 -7.05 -13.98 -3.07
C GLN A 172 -7.74 -14.87 -4.11
N ASN A 173 -9.06 -15.10 -3.96
CA ASN A 173 -9.85 -15.88 -4.91
C ASN A 173 -9.89 -15.27 -6.33
N ARG A 174 -9.64 -13.97 -6.46
CA ARG A 174 -9.48 -13.26 -7.74
C ARG A 174 -8.03 -13.23 -8.24
N GLY A 175 -7.13 -13.92 -7.55
CA GLY A 175 -5.73 -14.06 -7.92
C GLY A 175 -4.84 -12.88 -7.54
N TYR A 176 -5.30 -11.96 -6.68
CA TYR A 176 -4.42 -10.93 -6.11
C TYR A 176 -3.50 -11.53 -5.06
N SER A 177 -2.27 -11.01 -4.98
CA SER A 177 -1.45 -11.23 -3.80
C SER A 177 -1.94 -10.35 -2.64
N THR A 178 -1.71 -10.81 -1.41
CA THR A 178 -2.14 -10.10 -0.20
C THR A 178 -1.00 -9.81 0.74
N ALA A 179 -1.07 -8.69 1.45
CA ALA A 179 -0.14 -8.31 2.49
C ALA A 179 -0.87 -7.86 3.75
N ILE A 180 -0.43 -8.34 4.89
CA ILE A 180 -0.86 -7.85 6.20
C ILE A 180 0.22 -6.92 6.74
N LYS A 181 -0.19 -5.70 7.07
CA LYS A 181 0.71 -4.67 7.58
C LYS A 181 0.47 -4.44 9.07
N PHE A 182 1.53 -4.52 9.84
CA PHE A 182 1.58 -4.11 11.24
C PHE A 182 2.19 -2.72 11.35
N ASP A 183 1.48 -1.83 12.03
CA ASP A 183 1.89 -0.46 12.31
C ASP A 183 2.15 -0.26 13.82
N ASP A 184 2.37 0.97 14.23
CA ASP A 184 2.61 1.34 15.62
C ASP A 184 1.42 1.10 16.57
N GLN A 185 0.23 0.80 16.05
CA GLN A 185 -0.95 0.45 16.85
C GLN A 185 -0.93 -1.03 17.28
N ALA A 186 -0.16 -1.87 16.63
CA ALA A 186 0.00 -3.27 17.02
C ALA A 186 0.78 -3.35 18.35
N ASN A 187 0.07 -3.77 19.40
CA ASN A 187 0.63 -4.04 20.72
C ASN A 187 0.68 -5.54 21.00
N GLU A 188 1.33 -5.93 22.11
CA GLU A 188 1.53 -7.33 22.49
C GLU A 188 0.22 -8.11 22.60
N ALA A 189 -0.73 -7.60 23.38
CA ALA A 189 -2.03 -8.25 23.58
C ALA A 189 -2.77 -8.49 22.25
N PHE A 190 -2.61 -7.59 21.29
CA PHE A 190 -3.17 -7.72 19.96
C PHE A 190 -2.41 -8.78 19.13
N LEU A 191 -1.08 -8.80 19.20
CA LEU A 191 -0.26 -9.79 18.50
C LEU A 191 -0.57 -11.20 18.99
N GLU A 192 -0.64 -11.42 20.28
CA GLU A 192 -0.94 -12.72 20.90
C GLU A 192 -2.38 -13.17 20.71
N GLY A 193 -3.32 -12.27 20.96
CA GLY A 193 -4.74 -12.61 21.00
C GLY A 193 -5.36 -12.88 19.65
N TYR A 194 -4.94 -12.13 18.61
CA TYR A 194 -5.66 -12.12 17.33
C TYR A 194 -4.78 -12.30 16.12
N CYS A 195 -3.57 -11.73 16.10
CA CYS A 195 -2.78 -11.67 14.88
C CYS A 195 -2.29 -13.03 14.42
N ILE A 196 -1.87 -13.87 15.34
CA ILE A 196 -1.36 -15.22 15.03
C ILE A 196 -2.46 -16.04 14.35
N GLU A 197 -3.65 -16.10 14.95
CA GLU A 197 -4.78 -16.82 14.37
C GLU A 197 -5.20 -16.20 13.02
N PHE A 198 -5.21 -14.88 12.92
CA PHE A 198 -5.56 -14.17 11.70
C PHE A 198 -4.58 -14.49 10.56
N LEU A 199 -3.28 -14.49 10.83
CA LEU A 199 -2.26 -14.87 9.84
C LEU A 199 -2.42 -16.32 9.38
N TYR A 200 -2.67 -17.26 10.29
CA TYR A 200 -2.94 -18.66 9.93
C TYR A 200 -4.19 -18.82 9.07
N ARG A 201 -5.21 -18.03 9.32
CA ARG A 201 -6.46 -18.07 8.55
C ARG A 201 -6.34 -17.45 7.17
N ILE A 202 -5.55 -16.39 7.02
CA ILE A 202 -5.40 -15.66 5.75
C ILE A 202 -4.29 -16.24 4.90
N THR A 203 -3.19 -16.69 5.53
CA THR A 203 -1.95 -17.09 4.82
C THR A 203 -1.56 -16.06 3.75
N PRO A 204 -1.23 -14.81 4.16
CA PRO A 204 -0.92 -13.76 3.21
C PRO A 204 0.42 -14.06 2.50
N ASP A 205 0.58 -13.55 1.28
CA ASP A 205 1.86 -13.67 0.56
C ASP A 205 2.96 -12.86 1.25
N PHE A 206 2.59 -11.73 1.88
CA PHE A 206 3.53 -10.85 2.56
C PHE A 206 3.04 -10.44 3.95
N VAL A 207 3.97 -10.34 4.90
CA VAL A 207 3.78 -9.60 6.15
C VAL A 207 4.69 -8.38 6.12
N ARG A 208 4.15 -7.21 6.45
CA ARG A 208 4.85 -5.93 6.44
C ARG A 208 4.95 -5.40 7.86
N LEU A 209 6.16 -5.11 8.30
CA LEU A 209 6.44 -4.34 9.50
C LEU A 209 6.74 -2.90 9.07
N ASP A 210 5.82 -1.98 9.33
CA ASP A 210 6.01 -0.61 8.92
C ASP A 210 7.04 0.14 9.78
N SER A 211 7.36 1.36 9.40
CA SER A 211 8.37 2.18 10.08
C SER A 211 8.04 2.44 11.55
N GLY A 212 6.75 2.55 11.91
CA GLY A 212 6.29 2.76 13.27
C GLY A 212 6.50 1.52 14.13
N PHE A 213 6.07 0.35 13.62
CA PHE A 213 6.30 -0.93 14.28
C PHE A 213 7.79 -1.24 14.41
N PHE A 214 8.56 -1.06 13.33
CA PHE A 214 10.00 -1.29 13.34
C PHE A 214 10.75 -0.36 14.31
N SER A 215 10.33 0.91 14.43
CA SER A 215 10.89 1.84 15.40
C SER A 215 10.64 1.40 16.85
N LYS A 216 9.50 0.78 17.17
CA LYS A 216 9.25 0.21 18.49
C LYS A 216 10.22 -0.93 18.80
N LEU A 217 10.46 -1.82 17.84
CA LEU A 217 11.42 -2.93 18.03
C LEU A 217 12.84 -2.46 18.38
N ARG A 218 13.22 -1.24 17.93
CA ARG A 218 14.51 -0.64 18.27
C ARG A 218 14.62 -0.25 19.74
N HIS A 219 13.52 0.15 20.37
CA HIS A 219 13.51 0.72 21.72
C HIS A 219 13.11 -0.28 22.81
N SER A 220 12.63 -1.46 22.45
CA SER A 220 12.18 -2.49 23.38
C SER A 220 13.20 -3.64 23.47
N GLU A 221 14.02 -3.62 24.50
CA GLU A 221 14.83 -4.80 24.88
C GLU A 221 13.97 -5.89 25.54
N GLU A 222 12.82 -5.53 26.11
CA GLU A 222 11.93 -6.42 26.88
C GLU A 222 10.93 -7.23 26.02
N ASP A 223 10.63 -6.80 24.80
CA ASP A 223 9.62 -7.42 23.90
C ASP A 223 10.13 -8.62 23.07
N GLY A 224 11.22 -9.25 23.48
CA GLY A 224 11.87 -10.33 22.70
C GLY A 224 10.98 -11.53 22.41
N GLU A 225 10.19 -11.98 23.39
CA GLU A 225 9.43 -13.22 23.30
C GLU A 225 8.24 -13.13 22.32
N HIS A 226 7.50 -12.02 22.34
CA HIS A 226 6.35 -11.80 21.45
C HIS A 226 6.76 -11.55 20.00
N ARG A 227 7.85 -10.81 19.81
CA ARG A 227 8.49 -10.62 18.52
C ARG A 227 8.91 -11.96 17.91
N ASP A 228 9.58 -12.80 18.70
CA ASP A 228 10.07 -14.09 18.25
C ASP A 228 8.91 -15.05 17.94
N SER A 229 7.79 -14.94 18.66
CA SER A 229 6.55 -15.64 18.36
C SER A 229 5.96 -15.22 17.01
N LEU A 230 5.80 -13.93 16.76
CA LEU A 230 5.31 -13.41 15.46
C LEU A 230 6.22 -13.83 14.31
N LEU A 231 7.52 -13.66 14.44
CA LEU A 231 8.50 -14.06 13.42
C LEU A 231 8.46 -15.57 13.16
N SER A 232 8.35 -16.38 14.23
CA SER A 232 8.20 -17.84 14.10
C SER A 232 6.96 -18.22 13.29
N VAL A 233 5.84 -17.52 13.49
CA VAL A 233 4.60 -17.74 12.72
C VAL A 233 4.80 -17.36 11.25
N ILE A 234 5.38 -16.19 10.98
CA ILE A 234 5.65 -15.72 9.61
C ILE A 234 6.50 -16.76 8.86
N HIS A 235 7.58 -17.23 9.47
CA HIS A 235 8.45 -18.22 8.85
C HIS A 235 7.80 -19.60 8.65
N ARG A 236 6.83 -19.98 9.50
CA ARG A 236 6.09 -21.25 9.33
C ARG A 236 5.03 -21.18 8.24
N LEU A 237 4.52 -19.99 7.94
CA LEU A 237 3.44 -19.82 6.96
C LEU A 237 3.94 -19.67 5.52
N ASP A 238 5.24 -19.78 5.26
CA ASP A 238 5.83 -19.52 3.94
C ASP A 238 5.48 -18.10 3.42
N THR A 239 5.37 -17.17 4.35
CA THR A 239 5.02 -15.77 4.11
C THR A 239 6.27 -14.92 4.07
N GLU A 240 6.39 -14.06 3.06
CA GLU A 240 7.56 -13.21 2.87
C GLU A 240 7.51 -11.98 3.79
N LEU A 241 8.54 -11.81 4.61
CA LEU A 241 8.65 -10.65 5.52
C LEU A 241 9.24 -9.44 4.80
N LEU A 242 8.55 -8.30 4.89
CA LEU A 242 9.01 -6.99 4.44
C LEU A 242 9.17 -6.05 5.64
N VAL A 243 10.38 -5.53 5.84
CA VAL A 243 10.68 -4.52 6.87
C VAL A 243 10.82 -3.15 6.22
N GLU A 244 10.11 -2.15 6.79
CA GLU A 244 10.06 -0.79 6.26
C GLU A 244 10.66 0.24 7.22
N GLY A 245 11.05 1.40 6.68
CA GLY A 245 11.52 2.53 7.48
C GLY A 245 12.99 2.46 7.88
N ILE A 246 13.80 1.73 7.11
CA ILE A 246 15.25 1.61 7.33
C ILE A 246 15.93 2.91 6.87
N LYS A 247 16.51 3.67 7.82
CA LYS A 247 17.03 5.01 7.58
C LYS A 247 18.56 5.05 7.51
N ASP A 248 19.22 4.13 8.20
CA ASP A 248 20.66 4.10 8.36
C ASP A 248 21.19 2.67 8.52
N GLU A 249 22.52 2.53 8.65
CA GLU A 249 23.21 1.26 8.83
C GLU A 249 22.78 0.50 10.09
N SER A 250 22.51 1.21 11.20
CA SER A 250 22.05 0.59 12.45
C SER A 250 20.68 -0.06 12.26
N ASP A 251 19.79 0.62 11.51
CA ASP A 251 18.49 0.06 11.12
C ASP A 251 18.64 -1.17 10.23
N ALA A 252 19.54 -1.13 9.27
CA ALA A 252 19.80 -2.26 8.38
C ALA A 252 20.28 -3.48 9.18
N GLN A 253 21.22 -3.30 10.12
CA GLN A 253 21.70 -4.38 11.01
C GLN A 253 20.59 -4.93 11.92
N LEU A 254 19.69 -4.09 12.41
CA LEU A 254 18.53 -4.54 13.19
C LEU A 254 17.56 -5.32 12.31
N ALA A 255 17.28 -4.82 11.10
CA ALA A 255 16.40 -5.50 10.15
C ALA A 255 16.95 -6.89 9.79
N ASP A 256 18.25 -7.03 9.56
CA ASP A 256 18.88 -8.31 9.23
C ASP A 256 18.67 -9.39 10.31
N ARG A 257 18.57 -8.99 11.59
CA ARG A 257 18.24 -9.92 12.69
C ARG A 257 16.83 -10.51 12.57
N LEU A 258 15.92 -9.80 11.92
CA LEU A 258 14.54 -10.26 11.66
C LEU A 258 14.48 -11.21 10.46
N ARG A 259 15.58 -11.37 9.72
CA ARG A 259 15.70 -12.19 8.50
C ARG A 259 14.61 -11.89 7.47
N PRO A 260 14.43 -10.63 7.05
CA PRO A 260 13.41 -10.30 6.07
C PRO A 260 13.81 -10.81 4.69
N ALA A 261 12.80 -11.13 3.87
CA ALA A 261 13.00 -11.36 2.44
C ALA A 261 13.20 -10.03 1.69
N TYR A 262 12.51 -8.97 2.19
CA TYR A 262 12.49 -7.67 1.53
C TYR A 262 12.62 -6.52 2.52
N VAL A 263 13.15 -5.40 2.01
CA VAL A 263 13.41 -4.17 2.77
C VAL A 263 12.97 -2.94 1.99
N LYS A 264 12.58 -1.89 2.73
CA LYS A 264 12.24 -0.56 2.19
C LYS A 264 12.72 0.53 3.14
N GLY A 265 13.35 1.59 2.60
CA GLY A 265 13.75 2.75 3.38
C GLY A 265 14.79 3.62 2.70
N ASP A 266 14.93 4.85 3.20
CA ASP A 266 15.81 5.90 2.66
C ASP A 266 17.29 5.46 2.60
N TYR A 267 17.71 4.55 3.48
CA TYR A 267 19.06 3.99 3.48
C TYR A 267 19.42 3.38 2.13
N TYR A 268 18.48 2.66 1.53
CA TYR A 268 18.66 2.01 0.24
C TYR A 268 18.36 2.93 -0.96
N GLU A 269 17.63 4.02 -0.76
CA GLU A 269 17.28 4.97 -1.82
C GLU A 269 18.42 5.94 -2.12
N ARG A 270 19.20 6.33 -1.09
CA ARG A 270 20.36 7.24 -1.23
C ARG A 270 21.49 6.67 -2.10
N SER A 271 21.58 5.35 -2.20
CA SER A 271 22.63 4.68 -2.97
C SER A 271 22.35 4.59 -4.48
N GLN A 272 21.12 4.86 -4.92
CA GLN A 272 20.74 4.82 -6.34
C GLN A 272 19.70 5.90 -6.62
N GLN A 273 19.98 6.78 -7.60
CA GLN A 273 18.99 7.74 -8.09
C GLN A 273 17.79 6.98 -8.66
N SER A 274 16.65 7.01 -7.94
CA SER A 274 15.40 6.45 -8.44
C SER A 274 14.90 7.26 -9.63
N PRO A 275 14.48 6.63 -10.75
CA PRO A 275 13.88 7.34 -11.88
C PRO A 275 12.56 8.04 -11.55
N PHE A 276 12.03 7.85 -10.32
CA PHE A 276 10.74 8.37 -9.84
C PHE A 276 10.83 9.60 -8.95
N ASN A 277 11.90 10.40 -8.98
CA ASN A 277 11.96 11.66 -8.21
C ASN A 277 11.00 12.72 -8.78
N TYR A 278 9.67 12.46 -8.61
CA TYR A 278 8.60 13.37 -9.02
C TYR A 278 8.61 14.67 -8.22
N VAL A 279 8.93 14.59 -6.93
CA VAL A 279 8.95 15.77 -6.05
C VAL A 279 10.00 16.80 -6.47
N GLU A 280 11.16 16.36 -6.95
CA GLU A 280 12.18 17.26 -7.48
C GLU A 280 11.79 17.84 -8.85
N LYS A 281 11.12 17.06 -9.71
CA LYS A 281 10.60 17.58 -10.99
C LYS A 281 9.49 18.61 -10.79
N MET A 282 8.62 18.46 -9.79
CA MET A 282 7.59 19.47 -9.49
C MET A 282 8.18 20.76 -8.91
N LYS A 283 9.26 20.67 -8.11
CA LYS A 283 9.98 21.86 -7.62
C LYS A 283 10.71 22.61 -8.74
N ALA A 284 11.08 21.95 -9.81
CA ALA A 284 11.75 22.56 -10.96
C ALA A 284 10.76 23.20 -11.97
N LEU A 285 9.46 22.91 -11.83
CA LEU A 285 8.38 23.43 -12.71
C LEU A 285 7.49 24.48 -12.03
N ALA A 286 7.74 24.78 -10.75
CA ALA A 286 7.13 25.88 -9.99
C ALA A 286 8.04 27.09 -9.94
#